data_eeda2d2297ebbd366d3d44b1a8f746fe
#
_entry.id   eeda2d2297ebbd366d3d44b1a8f746fe
#
_cell.length_a   1.000
_cell.length_b   1.000
_cell.length_c   1.000
_cell.angle_alpha   90.00
_cell.angle_beta   90.00
_cell.angle_gamma   90.00
#
_symmetry.space_group_name_H-M   'P 1'
#
loop_
_entity.id
_entity.type
_entity.pdbx_description
1 polymer ?
#
loop_
_entity_poly.entity_id
_entity_poly.type
_entity_poly.pdbx_seq_one_letter_code
_entity_poly.pdbx_strand_id
1 'polypeptide(L)'
;MLDRLVQERNNVAHGWVETRIKLSDIASEYIDYMESLAESILEGLIKSFYIIKYENDKMCLIGKPLKVIDHHIICINNREIVLHKEDYLLAVKGNIIKVLTIKSIQKDGVDIEHIKEKNVDIGVGFEKRV
;
A
#
# COMPACT_ATOMS: atom_id res chain seq x y z
N MET A 1 22.11 12.72 4.48
CA MET A 1 22.70 11.38 4.26
C MET A 1 23.49 11.30 2.97
N LEU A 2 22.93 11.57 1.78
CA LEU A 2 23.65 11.56 0.49
C LEU A 2 24.87 12.47 0.49
N ASP A 3 24.78 13.68 1.03
CA ASP A 3 25.91 14.63 1.10
C ASP A 3 27.09 14.08 1.92
N ARG A 4 26.78 13.37 3.01
CA ARG A 4 27.80 12.71 3.83
C ARG A 4 28.52 11.61 3.04
N LEU A 5 27.78 10.80 2.27
CA LEU A 5 28.35 9.74 1.43
C LEU A 5 29.26 10.30 0.34
N VAL A 6 28.83 11.38 -0.31
CA VAL A 6 29.62 12.08 -1.31
C VAL A 6 30.89 12.65 -0.68
N GLN A 7 30.81 13.21 0.53
CA GLN A 7 31.93 13.81 1.23
C GLN A 7 32.93 12.74 1.68
N GLU A 8 32.45 11.62 2.24
CA GLU A 8 33.31 10.50 2.64
C GLU A 8 34.01 9.85 1.44
N ARG A 9 33.28 9.64 0.32
CA ARG A 9 33.89 9.18 -0.93
C ARG A 9 35.00 10.12 -1.41
N ASN A 10 34.75 11.43 -1.37
CA ASN A 10 35.73 12.41 -1.80
C ASN A 10 36.97 12.40 -0.89
N ASN A 11 36.79 12.28 0.42
CA ASN A 11 37.87 12.16 1.38
C ASN A 11 38.76 10.93 1.10
N VAL A 12 38.17 9.79 0.84
CA VAL A 12 38.86 8.55 0.46
C VAL A 12 39.60 8.73 -0.86
N ALA A 13 38.97 9.34 -1.87
CA ALA A 13 39.57 9.58 -3.18
C ALA A 13 40.80 10.53 -3.13
N HIS A 14 40.80 11.45 -2.17
CA HIS A 14 41.90 12.39 -1.95
C HIS A 14 42.95 11.93 -0.91
N GLY A 15 42.84 10.69 -0.44
CA GLY A 15 43.78 10.11 0.53
C GLY A 15 43.68 10.67 1.94
N TRP A 16 42.60 11.39 2.26
CA TRP A 16 42.36 11.94 3.59
C TRP A 16 41.57 10.94 4.46
N VAL A 17 42.22 9.86 4.84
CA VAL A 17 41.59 8.84 5.72
C VAL A 17 42.10 9.06 7.15
N GLU A 18 41.50 10.02 7.85
CA GLU A 18 41.79 10.22 9.29
C GLU A 18 40.97 9.29 10.22
N THR A 19 39.89 8.71 9.74
CA THR A 19 39.01 7.86 10.55
C THR A 19 38.79 6.51 9.90
N ARG A 20 39.00 5.44 10.66
CA ARG A 20 38.55 4.10 10.26
C ARG A 20 37.04 4.07 10.38
N ILE A 21 36.35 4.26 9.25
CA ILE A 21 34.91 4.08 9.16
C ILE A 21 34.65 2.58 9.25
N LYS A 22 33.91 2.14 10.26
CA LYS A 22 33.49 0.74 10.35
C LYS A 22 32.47 0.48 9.25
N LEU A 23 32.73 -0.49 8.42
CA LEU A 23 31.83 -0.88 7.33
C LEU A 23 30.43 -1.24 7.84
N SER A 24 30.34 -1.80 9.06
CA SER A 24 29.07 -2.10 9.73
C SER A 24 28.20 -0.88 10.00
N ASP A 25 28.83 0.24 10.37
CA ASP A 25 28.09 1.46 10.75
C ASP A 25 27.54 2.15 9.50
N ILE A 26 28.30 2.08 8.39
CA ILE A 26 27.81 2.54 7.09
C ILE A 26 26.71 1.60 6.57
N ALA A 27 26.94 0.29 6.64
CA ALA A 27 26.04 -0.68 6.05
C ALA A 27 24.62 -0.58 6.65
N SER A 28 24.47 -0.51 7.98
CA SER A 28 23.15 -0.43 8.58
C SER A 28 22.40 0.85 8.20
N GLU A 29 23.05 2.00 8.32
CA GLU A 29 22.44 3.32 8.04
C GLU A 29 22.03 3.46 6.56
N TYR A 30 22.82 2.91 5.64
CA TYR A 30 22.54 3.00 4.20
C TYR A 30 21.55 1.95 3.71
N ILE A 31 21.54 0.76 4.29
CA ILE A 31 20.55 -0.28 3.98
C ILE A 31 19.17 0.24 4.33
N ASP A 32 18.96 0.73 5.55
CA ASP A 32 17.66 1.27 5.98
C ASP A 32 17.19 2.43 5.08
N TYR A 33 18.11 3.30 4.68
CA TYR A 33 17.79 4.38 3.74
C TYR A 33 17.42 3.88 2.35
N MET A 34 18.15 2.90 1.83
CA MET A 34 17.87 2.32 0.51
C MET A 34 16.57 1.54 0.50
N GLU A 35 16.24 0.83 1.58
CA GLU A 35 14.95 0.16 1.75
C GLU A 35 13.81 1.18 1.74
N SER A 36 13.89 2.24 2.55
CA SER A 36 12.87 3.30 2.58
C SER A 36 12.71 4.00 1.23
N LEU A 37 13.81 4.21 0.50
CA LEU A 37 13.79 4.78 -0.84
C LEU A 37 13.11 3.85 -1.84
N ALA A 38 13.46 2.56 -1.81
CA ALA A 38 12.88 1.55 -2.68
C ALA A 38 11.37 1.40 -2.43
N GLU A 39 10.95 1.36 -1.17
CA GLU A 39 9.52 1.33 -0.78
C GLU A 39 8.78 2.56 -1.30
N SER A 40 9.34 3.76 -1.13
CA SER A 40 8.72 5.00 -1.61
C SER A 40 8.57 5.03 -3.14
N ILE A 41 9.57 4.54 -3.87
CA ILE A 41 9.51 4.42 -5.34
C ILE A 41 8.43 3.40 -5.74
N LEU A 42 8.41 2.24 -5.09
CA LEU A 42 7.43 1.19 -5.36
C LEU A 42 6.00 1.67 -5.10
N GLU A 43 5.74 2.34 -3.98
CA GLU A 43 4.44 2.95 -3.68
C GLU A 43 4.01 3.96 -4.76
N GLY A 44 4.93 4.81 -5.20
CA GLY A 44 4.67 5.77 -6.29
C GLY A 44 4.31 5.10 -7.61
N LEU A 45 5.01 4.03 -7.97
CA LEU A 45 4.75 3.24 -9.17
C LEU A 45 3.39 2.52 -9.09
N ILE A 46 3.10 1.87 -7.96
CA ILE A 46 1.81 1.21 -7.70
C ILE A 46 0.67 2.22 -7.83
N LYS A 47 0.81 3.39 -7.21
CA LYS A 47 -0.19 4.47 -7.28
C LYS A 47 -0.44 4.88 -8.73
N SER A 48 0.62 5.17 -9.49
CA SER A 48 0.51 5.59 -10.89
C SER A 48 -0.15 4.52 -11.75
N PHE A 49 0.22 3.26 -11.55
CA PHE A 49 -0.37 2.13 -12.26
C PHE A 49 -1.89 2.02 -12.04
N TYR A 50 -2.34 2.18 -10.80
CA TYR A 50 -3.77 2.08 -10.48
C TYR A 50 -4.57 3.30 -10.92
N ILE A 51 -3.97 4.50 -10.90
CA ILE A 51 -4.59 5.70 -11.49
C ILE A 51 -4.84 5.47 -12.98
N ILE A 52 -3.84 4.99 -13.72
CA ILE A 52 -3.97 4.69 -15.14
C ILE A 52 -5.05 3.62 -15.39
N LYS A 53 -5.11 2.57 -14.56
CA LYS A 53 -6.16 1.55 -14.68
C LYS A 53 -7.56 2.12 -14.44
N TYR A 54 -7.71 3.02 -13.48
CA TYR A 54 -8.98 3.69 -13.20
C TYR A 54 -9.40 4.59 -14.37
N GLU A 55 -8.49 5.40 -14.89
CA GLU A 55 -8.74 6.29 -16.03
C GLU A 55 -9.09 5.54 -17.32
N ASN A 56 -8.68 4.28 -17.47
CA ASN A 56 -9.01 3.43 -18.60
C ASN A 56 -10.22 2.51 -18.37
N ASP A 57 -11.11 2.85 -17.45
CA ASP A 57 -12.33 2.09 -17.11
C ASP A 57 -12.11 0.60 -16.76
N LYS A 58 -10.90 0.25 -16.32
CA LYS A 58 -10.56 -1.11 -15.87
C LYS A 58 -10.77 -1.32 -14.37
N MET A 59 -11.25 -0.30 -13.69
CA MET A 59 -11.54 -0.32 -12.25
C MET A 59 -12.79 0.50 -11.96
N CYS A 60 -13.54 0.06 -10.95
CA CYS A 60 -14.75 0.75 -10.51
C CYS A 60 -14.52 1.39 -9.15
N LEU A 61 -15.04 2.61 -8.97
CA LEU A 61 -15.02 3.29 -7.68
C LEU A 61 -16.20 2.81 -6.82
N ILE A 62 -15.91 2.14 -5.72
CA ILE A 62 -16.93 1.71 -4.75
C ILE A 62 -17.45 2.90 -3.91
N GLY A 63 -16.60 3.88 -3.66
CA GLY A 63 -16.90 5.06 -2.85
C GLY A 63 -16.19 5.04 -1.50
N LYS A 64 -16.69 5.86 -0.56
CA LYS A 64 -16.13 5.91 0.79
C LYS A 64 -16.73 4.81 1.66
N PRO A 65 -15.95 4.20 2.57
CA PRO A 65 -16.47 3.27 3.54
C PRO A 65 -17.47 3.96 4.47
N LEU A 66 -18.54 3.26 4.80
CA LEU A 66 -19.53 3.70 5.80
C LEU A 66 -18.93 3.60 7.20
N LYS A 67 -18.20 2.51 7.47
CA LYS A 67 -17.55 2.24 8.75
C LYS A 67 -16.33 1.33 8.55
N VAL A 68 -15.32 1.50 9.37
CA VAL A 68 -14.19 0.59 9.49
C VAL A 68 -14.21 -0.03 10.88
N ILE A 69 -14.15 -1.35 10.97
CA ILE A 69 -14.22 -2.11 12.23
C ILE A 69 -12.88 -2.84 12.40
N ASP A 70 -12.26 -2.66 13.56
CA ASP A 70 -11.00 -3.31 13.99
C ASP A 70 -9.87 -3.25 12.96
N HIS A 71 -9.91 -2.29 12.05
CA HIS A 71 -8.98 -2.13 10.93
C HIS A 71 -8.91 -3.33 9.95
N HIS A 72 -9.81 -4.27 10.04
CA HIS A 72 -9.85 -5.46 9.17
C HIS A 72 -11.15 -5.62 8.41
N ILE A 73 -12.20 -4.91 8.78
CA ILE A 73 -13.50 -4.97 8.12
C ILE A 73 -13.90 -3.57 7.66
N ILE A 74 -14.30 -3.47 6.41
CA ILE A 74 -14.87 -2.25 5.84
C ILE A 74 -16.35 -2.49 5.55
N CYS A 75 -17.23 -1.67 6.10
CA CYS A 75 -18.62 -1.64 5.69
C CYS A 75 -18.76 -0.68 4.50
N ILE A 76 -19.30 -1.16 3.41
CA ILE A 76 -19.54 -0.38 2.18
C ILE A 76 -20.96 -0.58 1.69
N ASN A 77 -21.48 0.42 0.99
CA ASN A 77 -22.70 0.26 0.22
C ASN A 77 -22.34 -0.21 -1.20
N ASN A 78 -22.74 -1.42 -1.56
CA ASN A 78 -22.49 -1.98 -2.88
C ASN A 78 -23.44 -1.36 -3.91
N ARG A 79 -22.96 -0.39 -4.66
CA ARG A 79 -23.80 0.34 -5.61
C ARG A 79 -24.09 -0.40 -6.90
N GLU A 80 -23.10 -1.05 -7.51
CA GLU A 80 -23.25 -1.70 -8.82
C GLU A 80 -22.21 -2.76 -9.16
N ILE A 81 -21.44 -3.23 -8.19
CA ILE A 81 -20.27 -4.06 -8.47
C ILE A 81 -20.53 -5.48 -7.99
N VAL A 82 -20.14 -6.45 -8.81
CA VAL A 82 -20.05 -7.84 -8.37
C VAL A 82 -18.72 -8.03 -7.66
N LEU A 83 -18.78 -8.42 -6.39
CA LEU A 83 -17.61 -8.71 -5.57
C LEU A 83 -17.59 -10.19 -5.23
N HIS A 84 -16.39 -10.78 -5.29
CA HIS A 84 -16.12 -12.15 -4.88
C HIS A 84 -15.07 -12.17 -3.78
N LYS A 85 -15.04 -13.22 -3.00
CA LYS A 85 -13.87 -13.53 -2.18
C LYS A 85 -12.63 -13.68 -3.09
N GLU A 86 -11.48 -13.32 -2.59
CA GLU A 86 -10.19 -13.25 -3.30
C GLU A 86 -10.06 -12.11 -4.33
N ASP A 87 -11.10 -11.30 -4.57
CA ASP A 87 -10.97 -10.07 -5.34
C ASP A 87 -10.08 -9.05 -4.62
N TYR A 88 -9.52 -8.12 -5.38
CA TYR A 88 -8.65 -7.07 -4.85
C TYR A 88 -9.39 -5.74 -4.77
N LEU A 89 -9.33 -5.13 -3.60
CA LEU A 89 -9.76 -3.74 -3.39
C LEU A 89 -8.57 -2.84 -3.16
N LEU A 90 -8.68 -1.61 -3.65
CA LEU A 90 -7.71 -0.56 -3.38
C LEU A 90 -8.27 0.40 -2.34
N ALA A 91 -7.62 0.47 -1.20
CA ALA A 91 -7.89 1.49 -0.21
C ALA A 91 -6.96 2.68 -0.45
N VAL A 92 -7.53 3.86 -0.71
CA VAL A 92 -6.78 5.09 -0.96
C VAL A 92 -7.01 6.08 0.18
N LYS A 93 -5.95 6.48 0.86
CA LYS A 93 -5.98 7.50 1.91
C LYS A 93 -4.87 8.52 1.68
N GLY A 94 -5.23 9.69 1.15
CA GLY A 94 -4.23 10.69 0.74
C GLY A 94 -3.30 10.12 -0.32
N ASN A 95 -2.01 10.04 -0.01
CA ASN A 95 -0.99 9.50 -0.92
C ASN A 95 -0.74 7.98 -0.75
N ILE A 96 -1.36 7.37 0.26
CA ILE A 96 -1.16 5.94 0.56
C ILE A 96 -2.19 5.14 -0.22
N ILE A 97 -1.73 4.13 -0.95
CA ILE A 97 -2.57 3.12 -1.60
C ILE A 97 -2.21 1.76 -1.01
N LYS A 98 -3.23 1.07 -0.51
CA LYS A 98 -3.10 -0.31 -0.06
C LYS A 98 -3.91 -1.23 -0.95
N VAL A 99 -3.31 -2.33 -1.38
CA VAL A 99 -4.01 -3.43 -2.05
C VAL A 99 -4.48 -4.41 -0.98
N LEU A 100 -5.77 -4.63 -0.93
CA LEU A 100 -6.44 -5.47 0.06
C LEU A 100 -7.12 -6.64 -0.66
N THR A 101 -6.84 -7.87 -0.25
CA THR A 101 -7.53 -9.06 -0.75
C THR A 101 -8.75 -9.34 0.11
N ILE A 102 -9.90 -9.49 -0.53
CA ILE A 102 -11.17 -9.82 0.15
C ILE A 102 -11.09 -11.25 0.69
N LYS A 103 -11.24 -11.42 2.00
CA LYS A 103 -11.27 -12.74 2.66
C LYS A 103 -12.66 -13.17 3.07
N SER A 104 -13.52 -12.22 3.38
CA SER A 104 -14.92 -12.51 3.70
C SER A 104 -15.82 -11.40 3.19
N ILE A 105 -17.03 -11.77 2.82
CA ILE A 105 -18.11 -10.85 2.48
C ILE A 105 -19.31 -11.22 3.34
N GLN A 106 -19.85 -10.27 4.10
CA GLN A 106 -20.98 -10.49 4.96
C GLN A 106 -22.13 -9.56 4.60
N LYS A 107 -23.32 -10.13 4.50
CA LYS A 107 -24.57 -9.41 4.35
C LYS A 107 -25.52 -9.83 5.48
N ASP A 108 -26.05 -8.88 6.23
CA ASP A 108 -26.96 -9.12 7.35
C ASP A 108 -26.43 -10.15 8.37
N GLY A 109 -25.09 -10.15 8.59
CA GLY A 109 -24.41 -11.07 9.51
C GLY A 109 -24.16 -12.47 8.93
N VAL A 110 -24.52 -12.73 7.67
CA VAL A 110 -24.30 -14.02 7.00
C VAL A 110 -23.10 -13.89 6.05
N ASP A 111 -22.17 -14.85 6.13
CA ASP A 111 -21.02 -14.93 5.22
C ASP A 111 -21.47 -15.47 3.86
N ILE A 112 -21.05 -14.80 2.79
CA ILE A 112 -21.42 -15.11 1.40
C ILE A 112 -20.19 -15.16 0.51
N GLU A 113 -20.21 -15.98 -0.55
CA GLU A 113 -19.07 -16.12 -1.46
C GLU A 113 -18.95 -14.94 -2.43
N HIS A 114 -20.08 -14.39 -2.85
CA HIS A 114 -20.14 -13.27 -3.77
C HIS A 114 -21.40 -12.46 -3.56
N ILE A 115 -21.39 -11.20 -3.99
CA ILE A 115 -22.54 -10.33 -4.00
C ILE A 115 -22.73 -9.69 -5.38
N LYS A 116 -23.97 -9.69 -5.86
CA LYS A 116 -24.40 -9.03 -7.10
C LYS A 116 -25.49 -7.98 -6.88
N GLU A 117 -26.04 -7.95 -5.67
CA GLU A 117 -27.13 -7.05 -5.33
C GLU A 117 -26.64 -5.61 -5.24
N LYS A 118 -27.46 -4.70 -5.78
CA LYS A 118 -27.20 -3.26 -5.78
C LYS A 118 -27.79 -2.58 -4.56
N ASN A 119 -27.16 -1.51 -4.11
CA ASN A 119 -27.61 -0.66 -3.00
C ASN A 119 -27.81 -1.42 -1.69
N VAL A 120 -26.93 -2.36 -1.42
CA VAL A 120 -26.94 -3.17 -0.19
C VAL A 120 -25.70 -2.87 0.62
N ASP A 121 -25.86 -2.75 1.92
CA ASP A 121 -24.75 -2.59 2.84
C ASP A 121 -24.13 -3.95 3.14
N ILE A 122 -22.81 -4.02 2.98
CA ILE A 122 -22.04 -5.24 3.19
C ILE A 122 -20.80 -4.96 4.04
N GLY A 123 -20.40 -5.95 4.81
CA GLY A 123 -19.12 -5.99 5.48
C GLY A 123 -18.11 -6.78 4.63
N VAL A 124 -16.98 -6.17 4.32
CA VAL A 124 -15.87 -6.82 3.59
C VAL A 124 -14.68 -6.94 4.52
N GLY A 125 -14.25 -8.17 4.77
CA GLY A 125 -13.13 -8.49 5.65
C GLY A 125 -11.84 -8.74 4.88
N PHE A 126 -10.72 -8.32 5.48
CA PHE A 126 -9.38 -8.42 4.92
C PHE A 126 -8.40 -9.03 5.92
N GLU A 127 -7.37 -9.71 5.41
CA GLU A 127 -6.30 -10.25 6.24
C GLU A 127 -5.36 -9.12 6.74
N LYS A 128 -5.05 -8.17 5.87
CA LYS A 128 -4.20 -7.02 6.21
C LYS A 128 -5.02 -5.87 6.80
N ARG A 129 -4.39 -5.10 7.66
CA ARG A 129 -5.00 -3.87 8.19
C ARG A 129 -5.29 -2.86 7.08
N VAL A 130 -6.49 -2.32 7.11
CA VAL A 130 -6.97 -1.25 6.23
C VAL A 130 -6.36 0.10 6.61
#